data_93f5b7663b53522a152d64ee59018252
#
_entry.id   93f5b7663b53522a152d64ee59018252
#
_cell.length_a   1.000
_cell.length_b   1.000
_cell.length_c   1.000
_cell.angle_alpha   90.00
_cell.angle_beta   90.00
_cell.angle_gamma   90.00
#
_symmetry.space_group_name_H-M   'P 1'
#
loop_
_entity.id
_entity.type
_entity.pdbx_description
1 polymer ?
#
loop_
_entity_poly.entity_id
_entity_poly.type
_entity_poly.pdbx_seq_one_letter_code
_entity_poly.pdbx_strand_id
1 'polypeptide(L)'
;MTEPQLEYEAAARRPKIAIVDKNPVVRSGLQDFIARDGRFQVVGTSPTGSEFLALTEKLAIDIAVVGWALPDMNGADVLSALKRRAPTVRVIIYTGEPGLDVLRQTVRLGAWGFISKSDEPAILVDTIAAVARGRMSLPYIDMQVLTSDPLKELTARERELLTALANGWTNLQIASRIGISHNTVKYHLKNLYDKLGVNNRAMAVALYMSVTQNQR
;
A
#
# COMPACT_ATOMS: atom_id res chain seq x y z
N MET A 1 17.45 19.61 30.07
CA MET A 1 17.52 18.17 29.74
C MET A 1 18.56 18.01 28.66
N THR A 2 19.55 17.18 28.87
CA THR A 2 20.66 16.96 27.90
C THR A 2 20.25 15.92 26.87
N GLU A 3 20.76 16.01 25.63
CA GLU A 3 20.50 15.05 24.55
C GLU A 3 20.57 13.56 24.97
N PRO A 4 21.55 13.12 25.80
CA PRO A 4 21.63 11.74 26.28
C PRO A 4 20.45 11.30 27.18
N GLN A 5 19.78 12.21 27.86
CA GLN A 5 18.61 11.90 28.70
C GLN A 5 17.36 11.71 27.81
N LEU A 6 17.24 12.44 26.71
CA LEU A 6 16.17 12.27 25.71
C LEU A 6 16.31 10.94 24.95
N GLU A 7 17.54 10.53 24.62
CA GLU A 7 17.80 9.22 24.01
C GLU A 7 17.54 8.04 24.96
N TYR A 8 17.84 8.19 26.26
CA TYR A 8 17.60 7.16 27.26
C TYR A 8 16.10 7.00 27.56
N GLU A 9 15.34 8.08 27.65
CA GLU A 9 13.88 8.04 27.81
C GLU A 9 13.15 7.51 26.57
N ALA A 10 13.65 7.83 25.37
CA ALA A 10 13.13 7.27 24.13
C ALA A 10 13.37 5.74 24.02
N ALA A 11 14.49 5.24 24.58
CA ALA A 11 14.80 3.81 24.63
C ALA A 11 13.94 3.02 25.64
N ALA A 12 13.34 3.68 26.63
CA ALA A 12 12.48 3.05 27.64
C ALA A 12 11.02 2.95 27.24
N ARG A 13 10.58 3.68 26.19
CA ARG A 13 9.18 3.71 25.75
C ARG A 13 8.91 2.62 24.74
N ARG A 14 7.95 1.72 25.04
CA ARG A 14 7.47 0.73 24.08
C ARG A 14 6.80 1.42 22.89
N PRO A 15 7.23 1.15 21.64
CA PRO A 15 6.56 1.68 20.47
C PRO A 15 5.08 1.31 20.43
N LYS A 16 4.24 2.28 20.13
CA LYS A 16 2.77 2.16 20.06
C LYS A 16 2.36 1.72 18.67
N ILE A 17 1.73 0.56 18.59
CA ILE A 17 1.33 -0.08 17.34
C ILE A 17 -0.18 0.03 17.14
N ALA A 18 -0.61 0.41 15.94
CA ALA A 18 -1.98 0.23 15.48
C ALA A 18 -2.05 -0.83 14.39
N ILE A 19 -3.14 -1.60 14.38
CA ILE A 19 -3.38 -2.67 13.40
C ILE A 19 -4.64 -2.34 12.61
N VAL A 20 -4.53 -2.38 11.29
CA VAL A 20 -5.64 -2.07 10.37
C VAL A 20 -5.80 -3.21 9.38
N ASP A 21 -6.85 -3.98 9.51
CA ASP A 21 -7.16 -5.09 8.59
C ASP A 21 -8.66 -5.37 8.58
N LYS A 22 -9.22 -5.71 7.43
CA LYS A 22 -10.64 -6.04 7.30
C LYS A 22 -11.03 -7.33 8.05
N ASN A 23 -10.09 -8.28 8.15
CA ASN A 23 -10.35 -9.58 8.75
C ASN A 23 -10.18 -9.52 10.29
N PRO A 24 -11.23 -9.76 11.08
CA PRO A 24 -11.15 -9.71 12.54
C PRO A 24 -10.19 -10.77 13.12
N VAL A 25 -10.07 -11.95 12.49
CA VAL A 25 -9.15 -13.00 12.94
C VAL A 25 -7.70 -12.55 12.77
N VAL A 26 -7.39 -11.86 11.66
CA VAL A 26 -6.06 -11.30 11.44
C VAL A 26 -5.76 -10.21 12.48
N ARG A 27 -6.70 -9.29 12.76
CA ARG A 27 -6.49 -8.26 13.77
C ARG A 27 -6.23 -8.83 15.15
N SER A 28 -7.08 -9.78 15.60
CA SER A 28 -6.93 -10.44 16.90
C SER A 28 -5.62 -11.23 16.98
N GLY A 29 -5.32 -12.03 15.96
CA GLY A 29 -4.09 -12.83 15.90
C GLY A 29 -2.82 -11.96 15.94
N LEU A 30 -2.79 -10.86 15.18
CA LEU A 30 -1.67 -9.92 15.20
C LEU A 30 -1.54 -9.20 16.54
N GLN A 31 -2.66 -8.81 17.15
CA GLN A 31 -2.67 -8.18 18.46
C GLN A 31 -2.04 -9.09 19.50
N ASP A 32 -2.47 -10.35 19.57
CA ASP A 32 -1.95 -11.34 20.52
C ASP A 32 -0.48 -11.64 20.26
N PHE A 33 -0.11 -11.78 18.98
CA PHE A 33 1.26 -12.10 18.58
C PHE A 33 2.24 -10.97 18.93
N ILE A 34 1.89 -9.73 18.61
CA ILE A 34 2.70 -8.56 18.92
C ILE A 34 2.77 -8.32 20.44
N ALA A 35 1.66 -8.53 21.16
CA ALA A 35 1.63 -8.35 22.61
C ALA A 35 2.52 -9.34 23.35
N ARG A 36 2.64 -10.60 22.87
CA ARG A 36 3.51 -11.63 23.47
C ARG A 36 4.99 -11.30 23.38
N ASP A 37 5.40 -10.54 22.38
CA ASP A 37 6.80 -10.12 22.24
C ASP A 37 7.27 -9.18 23.37
N GLY A 38 6.35 -8.42 23.94
CA GLY A 38 6.62 -7.56 25.10
C GLY A 38 7.39 -6.27 24.80
N ARG A 39 8.03 -6.14 23.64
CA ARG A 39 8.76 -4.93 23.21
C ARG A 39 7.82 -3.82 22.73
N PHE A 40 6.59 -4.14 22.36
CA PHE A 40 5.64 -3.25 21.72
C PHE A 40 4.33 -3.14 22.51
N GLN A 41 3.58 -2.07 22.27
CA GLN A 41 2.25 -1.87 22.83
C GLN A 41 1.24 -1.70 21.70
N VAL A 42 0.28 -2.63 21.53
CA VAL A 42 -0.86 -2.42 20.63
C VAL A 42 -1.83 -1.46 21.30
N VAL A 43 -2.04 -0.28 20.69
CA VAL A 43 -2.88 0.79 21.23
C VAL A 43 -4.25 0.89 20.54
N GLY A 44 -4.43 0.24 19.40
CA GLY A 44 -5.70 0.23 18.69
C GLY A 44 -5.74 -0.73 17.52
N THR A 45 -6.93 -1.15 17.16
CA THR A 45 -7.20 -1.94 15.95
C THR A 45 -8.39 -1.33 15.21
N SER A 46 -8.40 -1.42 13.88
CA SER A 46 -9.48 -0.90 13.05
C SER A 46 -9.79 -1.84 11.88
N PRO A 47 -11.06 -2.05 11.53
CA PRO A 47 -11.46 -2.82 10.36
C PRO A 47 -11.36 -2.03 9.05
N THR A 48 -11.34 -0.70 9.12
CA THR A 48 -11.39 0.21 7.96
C THR A 48 -10.30 1.27 8.02
N GLY A 49 -9.97 1.85 6.87
CA GLY A 49 -9.02 2.95 6.79
C GLY A 49 -9.55 4.23 7.44
N SER A 50 -10.84 4.54 7.27
CA SER A 50 -11.46 5.74 7.86
C SER A 50 -11.45 5.71 9.38
N GLU A 51 -11.80 4.57 10.00
CA GLU A 51 -11.74 4.41 11.45
C GLU A 51 -10.30 4.55 11.97
N PHE A 52 -9.33 3.96 11.25
CA PHE A 52 -7.93 4.10 11.61
C PHE A 52 -7.46 5.56 11.54
N LEU A 53 -7.78 6.28 10.46
CA LEU A 53 -7.41 7.69 10.34
C LEU A 53 -8.00 8.53 11.48
N ALA A 54 -9.23 8.24 11.92
CA ALA A 54 -9.83 8.88 13.09
C ALA A 54 -9.12 8.51 14.41
N LEU A 55 -8.55 7.29 14.51
CA LEU A 55 -7.74 6.91 15.67
C LEU A 55 -6.44 7.70 15.75
N THR A 56 -5.80 8.04 14.62
CA THR A 56 -4.55 8.81 14.62
C THR A 56 -4.72 10.24 15.17
N GLU A 57 -5.94 10.75 15.23
CA GLU A 57 -6.27 12.05 15.83
C GLU A 57 -6.36 11.97 17.36
N LYS A 58 -6.65 10.77 17.89
CA LYS A 58 -6.93 10.54 19.32
C LYS A 58 -5.80 9.85 20.05
N LEU A 59 -5.03 9.05 19.35
CA LEU A 59 -4.00 8.21 19.93
C LEU A 59 -2.62 8.54 19.32
N ALA A 60 -1.63 8.60 20.18
CA ALA A 60 -0.25 8.62 19.71
C ALA A 60 0.11 7.23 19.17
N ILE A 61 0.39 7.13 17.88
CA ILE A 61 0.75 5.90 17.17
C ILE A 61 2.13 6.11 16.57
N ASP A 62 3.05 5.19 16.85
CA ASP A 62 4.40 5.22 16.29
C ASP A 62 4.48 4.43 14.98
N ILE A 63 3.80 3.25 14.94
CA ILE A 63 3.82 2.35 13.79
C ILE A 63 2.40 1.85 13.51
N ALA A 64 2.01 1.82 12.25
CA ALA A 64 0.77 1.22 11.79
C ALA A 64 1.06 0.00 10.91
N VAL A 65 0.48 -1.16 11.25
CA VAL A 65 0.45 -2.35 10.40
C VAL A 65 -0.87 -2.33 9.63
N VAL A 66 -0.80 -2.12 8.32
CA VAL A 66 -1.95 -1.79 7.48
C VAL A 66 -2.15 -2.82 6.38
N GLY A 67 -3.31 -3.44 6.34
CA GLY A 67 -3.75 -4.28 5.23
C GLY A 67 -3.88 -3.48 3.93
N TRP A 68 -3.51 -4.08 2.79
CA TRP A 68 -3.60 -3.37 1.51
C TRP A 68 -5.03 -3.16 1.04
N ALA A 69 -5.86 -4.20 1.11
CA ALA A 69 -7.26 -4.16 0.68
C ALA A 69 -8.19 -4.00 1.88
N LEU A 70 -8.63 -2.78 2.17
CA LEU A 70 -9.62 -2.46 3.20
C LEU A 70 -11.01 -2.29 2.57
N PRO A 71 -12.10 -2.32 3.37
CA PRO A 71 -13.46 -2.23 2.84
C PRO A 71 -13.80 -0.90 2.17
N ASP A 72 -13.21 0.19 2.65
CA ASP A 72 -13.54 1.57 2.29
C ASP A 72 -12.44 2.26 1.45
N MET A 73 -11.21 1.77 1.51
CA MET A 73 -10.06 2.32 0.79
C MET A 73 -8.95 1.28 0.65
N ASN A 74 -7.89 1.59 -0.05
CA ASN A 74 -6.70 0.74 -0.11
C ASN A 74 -5.54 1.29 0.74
N GLY A 75 -4.48 0.49 0.89
CA GLY A 75 -3.29 0.89 1.67
C GLY A 75 -2.57 2.13 1.11
N ALA A 76 -2.65 2.38 -0.21
CA ALA A 76 -2.10 3.57 -0.83
C ALA A 76 -2.84 4.84 -0.40
N ASP A 77 -4.17 4.75 -0.25
CA ASP A 77 -5.00 5.85 0.22
C ASP A 77 -4.66 6.18 1.69
N VAL A 78 -4.49 5.14 2.52
CA VAL A 78 -4.06 5.30 3.92
C VAL A 78 -2.69 5.97 4.00
N LEU A 79 -1.69 5.48 3.25
CA LEU A 79 -0.35 6.07 3.20
C LEU A 79 -0.40 7.54 2.79
N SER A 80 -1.15 7.85 1.75
CA SER A 80 -1.32 9.23 1.24
C SER A 80 -2.00 10.15 2.26
N ALA A 81 -3.01 9.63 2.99
CA ALA A 81 -3.69 10.38 4.02
C ALA A 81 -2.79 10.65 5.24
N LEU A 82 -2.03 9.64 5.69
CA LEU A 82 -1.10 9.78 6.82
C LEU A 82 0.03 10.77 6.52
N LYS A 83 0.56 10.77 5.30
CA LYS A 83 1.59 11.72 4.90
C LYS A 83 1.16 13.19 5.10
N ARG A 84 -0.13 13.47 4.99
CA ARG A 84 -0.70 14.81 5.21
C ARG A 84 -1.11 15.09 6.66
N ARG A 85 -1.65 14.07 7.36
CA ARG A 85 -2.30 14.24 8.68
C ARG A 85 -1.41 13.87 9.85
N ALA A 86 -0.62 12.80 9.71
CA ALA A 86 0.20 12.23 10.77
C ALA A 86 1.53 11.72 10.20
N PRO A 87 2.42 12.61 9.69
CA PRO A 87 3.65 12.23 8.97
C PRO A 87 4.67 11.48 9.84
N THR A 88 4.50 11.46 11.15
CA THR A 88 5.37 10.75 12.09
C THR A 88 5.03 9.26 12.23
N VAL A 89 3.82 8.84 11.80
CA VAL A 89 3.40 7.44 11.83
C VAL A 89 4.11 6.65 10.74
N ARG A 90 4.89 5.66 11.13
CA ARG A 90 5.58 4.75 10.21
C ARG A 90 4.66 3.62 9.81
N VAL A 91 4.47 3.41 8.50
CA VAL A 91 3.53 2.40 8.00
C VAL A 91 4.26 1.16 7.52
N ILE A 92 3.79 0.00 7.95
CA ILE A 92 4.15 -1.32 7.43
C ILE A 92 2.93 -1.85 6.68
N ILE A 93 3.07 -2.16 5.41
CA ILE A 93 2.01 -2.82 4.63
C ILE A 93 2.07 -4.33 4.88
N TYR A 94 0.94 -4.91 5.27
CA TYR A 94 0.74 -6.34 5.54
C TYR A 94 -0.35 -6.89 4.63
N THR A 95 0.04 -7.53 3.52
CA THR A 95 -0.87 -7.86 2.41
C THR A 95 -0.94 -9.35 2.11
N GLY A 96 -2.14 -9.85 1.75
CA GLY A 96 -2.32 -11.18 1.18
C GLY A 96 -2.05 -11.25 -0.33
N GLU A 97 -1.86 -10.09 -0.99
CA GLU A 97 -1.62 -9.98 -2.43
C GLU A 97 -0.30 -9.22 -2.66
N PRO A 98 0.87 -9.86 -2.45
CA PRO A 98 2.17 -9.18 -2.51
C PRO A 98 2.66 -9.01 -3.95
N GLY A 99 1.81 -8.50 -4.85
CA GLY A 99 2.16 -8.21 -6.24
C GLY A 99 3.17 -7.07 -6.34
N LEU A 100 3.95 -7.08 -7.44
CA LEU A 100 4.99 -6.08 -7.72
C LEU A 100 4.41 -4.65 -7.74
N ASP A 101 3.19 -4.47 -8.24
CA ASP A 101 2.54 -3.16 -8.30
C ASP A 101 2.16 -2.63 -6.92
N VAL A 102 1.68 -3.51 -6.03
CA VAL A 102 1.41 -3.17 -4.63
C VAL A 102 2.71 -2.73 -3.96
N LEU A 103 3.79 -3.46 -4.19
CA LEU A 103 5.10 -3.17 -3.63
C LEU A 103 5.66 -1.83 -4.17
N ARG A 104 5.55 -1.57 -5.49
CA ARG A 104 5.94 -0.27 -6.09
C ARG A 104 5.18 0.90 -5.48
N GLN A 105 3.86 0.80 -5.37
CA GLN A 105 3.04 1.85 -4.77
C GLN A 105 3.42 2.07 -3.31
N THR A 106 3.61 0.99 -2.56
CA THR A 106 4.05 1.01 -1.17
C THR A 106 5.34 1.80 -0.99
N VAL A 107 6.36 1.49 -1.81
CA VAL A 107 7.67 2.17 -1.75
C VAL A 107 7.57 3.63 -2.19
N ARG A 108 6.89 3.93 -3.29
CA ARG A 108 6.70 5.31 -3.80
C ARG A 108 5.99 6.22 -2.80
N LEU A 109 5.05 5.67 -2.04
CA LEU A 109 4.31 6.41 -1.02
C LEU A 109 5.05 6.52 0.32
N GLY A 110 6.21 5.88 0.44
CA GLY A 110 7.09 6.02 1.59
C GLY A 110 6.72 5.14 2.79
N ALA A 111 6.18 3.95 2.54
CA ALA A 111 6.03 2.97 3.61
C ALA A 111 7.40 2.53 4.15
N TRP A 112 7.44 2.18 5.43
CA TRP A 112 8.65 1.76 6.13
C TRP A 112 8.88 0.26 6.08
N GLY A 113 7.82 -0.51 5.82
CA GLY A 113 7.90 -1.96 5.71
C GLY A 113 6.85 -2.53 4.76
N PHE A 114 7.15 -3.72 4.24
CA PHE A 114 6.24 -4.50 3.40
C PHE A 114 6.39 -5.98 3.72
N ILE A 115 5.28 -6.64 4.04
CA ILE A 115 5.24 -8.04 4.45
C ILE A 115 4.06 -8.73 3.78
N SER A 116 4.29 -9.94 3.30
CA SER A 116 3.21 -10.83 2.86
C SER A 116 2.52 -11.48 4.05
N LYS A 117 1.19 -11.67 3.98
CA LYS A 117 0.45 -12.49 4.95
C LYS A 117 0.80 -13.98 4.89
N SER A 118 1.52 -14.40 3.88
CA SER A 118 2.07 -15.76 3.76
C SER A 118 3.46 -15.92 4.40
N ASP A 119 4.10 -14.81 4.78
CA ASP A 119 5.38 -14.86 5.47
C ASP A 119 5.21 -15.39 6.91
N GLU A 120 6.28 -15.93 7.47
CA GLU A 120 6.27 -16.40 8.85
C GLU A 120 5.97 -15.23 9.82
N PRO A 121 5.13 -15.44 10.84
CA PRO A 121 4.76 -14.37 11.79
C PRO A 121 5.95 -13.70 12.47
N ALA A 122 7.07 -14.39 12.64
CA ALA A 122 8.29 -13.83 13.21
C ALA A 122 8.84 -12.65 12.39
N ILE A 123 8.72 -12.70 11.05
CA ILE A 123 9.17 -11.64 10.13
C ILE A 123 8.44 -10.33 10.42
N LEU A 124 7.15 -10.39 10.79
CA LEU A 124 6.40 -9.19 11.15
C LEU A 124 7.00 -8.50 12.38
N VAL A 125 7.30 -9.25 13.43
CA VAL A 125 7.86 -8.71 14.67
C VAL A 125 9.26 -8.12 14.44
N ASP A 126 10.09 -8.80 13.64
CA ASP A 126 11.40 -8.31 13.26
C ASP A 126 11.32 -7.04 12.41
N THR A 127 10.35 -6.98 11.50
CA THR A 127 10.08 -5.77 10.71
C THR A 127 9.61 -4.62 11.59
N ILE A 128 8.68 -4.86 12.52
CA ILE A 128 8.26 -3.84 13.50
C ILE A 128 9.47 -3.35 14.31
N ALA A 129 10.34 -4.26 14.76
CA ALA A 129 11.54 -3.90 15.50
C ALA A 129 12.53 -3.08 14.65
N ALA A 130 12.72 -3.41 13.38
CA ALA A 130 13.56 -2.64 12.47
C ALA A 130 12.99 -1.23 12.24
N VAL A 131 11.70 -1.14 11.98
CA VAL A 131 10.99 0.13 11.75
C VAL A 131 10.99 0.99 13.01
N ALA A 132 10.82 0.41 14.20
CA ALA A 132 10.91 1.12 15.47
C ALA A 132 12.30 1.79 15.66
N ARG A 133 13.36 1.12 15.22
CA ARG A 133 14.74 1.66 15.22
C ARG A 133 15.05 2.62 14.06
N GLY A 134 14.05 3.00 13.27
CA GLY A 134 14.24 3.91 12.13
C GLY A 134 14.86 3.26 10.90
N ARG A 135 14.76 1.95 10.74
CA ARG A 135 15.23 1.21 9.56
C ARG A 135 14.06 0.79 8.69
N MET A 136 14.18 0.97 7.37
CA MET A 136 13.22 0.42 6.43
C MET A 136 13.43 -1.09 6.30
N SER A 137 12.31 -1.84 6.16
CA SER A 137 12.31 -3.29 5.95
C SER A 137 11.41 -3.59 4.75
N LEU A 138 12.02 -3.64 3.59
CA LEU A 138 11.37 -3.86 2.29
C LEU A 138 12.02 -5.07 1.61
N PRO A 139 11.28 -5.86 0.81
CA PRO A 139 11.87 -6.87 -0.04
C PRO A 139 12.90 -6.24 -1.00
N TYR A 140 13.89 -7.03 -1.37
CA TYR A 140 14.82 -6.59 -2.42
C TYR A 140 14.04 -6.31 -3.71
N ILE A 141 14.21 -5.12 -4.24
CA ILE A 141 13.63 -4.69 -5.51
C ILE A 141 14.74 -4.06 -6.32
N ASP A 142 14.85 -4.46 -7.58
CA ASP A 142 15.69 -3.74 -8.53
C ASP A 142 15.18 -2.30 -8.66
N MET A 143 16.07 -1.33 -8.45
CA MET A 143 15.73 0.10 -8.56
C MET A 143 15.22 0.45 -9.96
N GLN A 144 15.65 -0.26 -11.02
CA GLN A 144 15.11 -0.09 -12.36
C GLN A 144 13.62 -0.44 -12.43
N VAL A 145 13.20 -1.45 -11.69
CA VAL A 145 11.80 -1.86 -11.58
C VAL A 145 10.96 -0.83 -10.82
N LEU A 146 11.53 -0.18 -9.79
CA LEU A 146 10.84 0.87 -9.04
C LEU A 146 10.66 2.17 -9.83
N THR A 147 11.64 2.49 -10.67
CA THR A 147 11.67 3.73 -11.46
C THR A 147 11.06 3.59 -12.85
N SER A 148 10.79 2.34 -13.27
CA SER A 148 10.16 2.11 -14.58
C SER A 148 8.81 2.80 -14.67
N ASP A 149 8.60 3.46 -15.79
CA ASP A 149 7.32 4.05 -16.15
C ASP A 149 6.31 2.89 -16.37
N PRO A 150 5.22 2.80 -15.60
CA PRO A 150 4.23 1.73 -15.78
C PRO A 150 3.71 1.62 -17.21
N LEU A 151 3.71 2.75 -17.94
CA LEU A 151 3.27 2.76 -19.35
C LEU A 151 4.29 2.09 -20.28
N LYS A 152 5.57 2.05 -19.93
CA LYS A 152 6.61 1.39 -20.75
C LYS A 152 6.52 -0.13 -20.69
N GLU A 153 5.97 -0.67 -19.62
CA GLU A 153 5.77 -2.12 -19.42
C GLU A 153 4.54 -2.66 -20.13
N LEU A 154 3.68 -1.77 -20.64
CA LEU A 154 2.51 -2.18 -21.38
C LEU A 154 2.90 -2.75 -22.75
N THR A 155 2.32 -3.89 -23.10
CA THR A 155 2.34 -4.42 -24.47
C THR A 155 1.69 -3.44 -25.42
N ALA A 156 1.95 -3.55 -26.71
CA ALA A 156 1.31 -2.72 -27.73
C ALA A 156 -0.23 -2.78 -27.61
N ARG A 157 -0.78 -3.96 -27.31
CA ARG A 157 -2.22 -4.17 -27.15
C ARG A 157 -2.79 -3.49 -25.91
N GLU A 158 -2.10 -3.57 -24.77
CA GLU A 158 -2.51 -2.91 -23.54
C GLU A 158 -2.43 -1.39 -23.67
N ARG A 159 -1.44 -0.89 -24.38
CA ARG A 159 -1.31 0.56 -24.66
C ARG A 159 -2.42 1.05 -25.57
N GLU A 160 -2.79 0.29 -26.59
CA GLU A 160 -3.95 0.57 -27.47
C GLU A 160 -5.25 0.64 -26.65
N LEU A 161 -5.47 -0.33 -25.75
CA LEU A 161 -6.64 -0.36 -24.86
C LEU A 161 -6.66 0.86 -23.94
N LEU A 162 -5.53 1.22 -23.33
CA LEU A 162 -5.43 2.38 -22.44
C LEU A 162 -5.72 3.69 -23.18
N THR A 163 -5.22 3.83 -24.40
CA THR A 163 -5.51 4.97 -25.28
C THR A 163 -7.01 5.02 -25.62
N ALA A 164 -7.62 3.89 -25.92
CA ALA A 164 -9.06 3.81 -26.18
C ALA A 164 -9.91 4.21 -24.96
N LEU A 165 -9.48 3.79 -23.76
CA LEU A 165 -10.10 4.23 -22.50
C LEU A 165 -9.99 5.73 -22.30
N ALA A 166 -8.81 6.32 -22.56
CA ALA A 166 -8.56 7.76 -22.44
C ALA A 166 -9.41 8.58 -23.43
N ASN A 167 -9.68 8.01 -24.60
CA ASN A 167 -10.58 8.60 -25.60
C ASN A 167 -12.09 8.42 -25.26
N GLY A 168 -12.42 7.87 -24.11
CA GLY A 168 -13.80 7.72 -23.64
C GLY A 168 -14.58 6.53 -24.24
N TRP A 169 -13.93 5.62 -25.00
CA TRP A 169 -14.64 4.52 -25.66
C TRP A 169 -15.17 3.49 -24.67
N THR A 170 -16.42 3.05 -24.87
CA THR A 170 -17.00 1.94 -24.09
C THR A 170 -16.34 0.61 -24.44
N ASN A 171 -16.46 -0.40 -23.58
CA ASN A 171 -15.93 -1.74 -23.86
C ASN A 171 -16.51 -2.37 -25.13
N LEU A 172 -17.76 -2.05 -25.48
CA LEU A 172 -18.40 -2.49 -26.73
C LEU A 172 -17.75 -1.82 -27.95
N GLN A 173 -17.49 -0.51 -27.90
CA GLN A 173 -16.80 0.22 -28.95
C GLN A 173 -15.36 -0.28 -29.13
N ILE A 174 -14.66 -0.56 -28.02
CA ILE A 174 -13.34 -1.15 -28.05
C ILE A 174 -13.39 -2.52 -28.71
N ALA A 175 -14.31 -3.41 -28.28
CA ALA A 175 -14.48 -4.75 -28.83
C ALA A 175 -14.70 -4.72 -30.36
N SER A 176 -15.60 -3.87 -30.80
CA SER A 176 -15.92 -3.70 -32.25
C SER A 176 -14.74 -3.21 -33.07
N ARG A 177 -13.98 -2.22 -32.57
CA ARG A 177 -12.84 -1.62 -33.30
C ARG A 177 -11.60 -2.52 -33.33
N ILE A 178 -11.40 -3.30 -32.29
CA ILE A 178 -10.22 -4.15 -32.14
C ILE A 178 -10.49 -5.57 -32.68
N GLY A 179 -11.76 -5.90 -33.02
CA GLY A 179 -12.14 -7.19 -33.59
C GLY A 179 -12.08 -8.37 -32.58
N ILE A 180 -12.37 -8.11 -31.29
CA ILE A 180 -12.41 -9.14 -30.23
C ILE A 180 -13.74 -9.11 -29.49
N SER A 181 -14.03 -10.16 -28.70
CA SER A 181 -15.25 -10.21 -27.92
C SER A 181 -15.25 -9.20 -26.76
N HIS A 182 -16.45 -8.75 -26.35
CA HIS A 182 -16.62 -7.89 -25.17
C HIS A 182 -16.02 -8.52 -23.88
N ASN A 183 -16.12 -9.84 -23.74
CA ASN A 183 -15.54 -10.55 -22.61
C ASN A 183 -14.01 -10.56 -22.65
N THR A 184 -13.44 -10.68 -23.86
CA THR A 184 -11.99 -10.58 -24.06
C THR A 184 -11.47 -9.18 -23.71
N VAL A 185 -12.22 -8.12 -24.05
CA VAL A 185 -11.90 -6.73 -23.63
C VAL A 185 -11.88 -6.63 -22.09
N LYS A 186 -12.90 -7.14 -21.40
CA LYS A 186 -12.95 -7.12 -19.94
C LYS A 186 -11.75 -7.84 -19.32
N TYR A 187 -11.36 -8.98 -19.85
CA TYR A 187 -10.19 -9.73 -19.40
C TYR A 187 -8.90 -8.92 -19.57
N HIS A 188 -8.68 -8.32 -20.74
CA HIS A 188 -7.51 -7.49 -20.99
C HIS A 188 -7.50 -6.21 -20.15
N LEU A 189 -8.67 -5.61 -19.89
CA LEU A 189 -8.76 -4.43 -19.02
C LEU A 189 -8.44 -4.78 -17.56
N LYS A 190 -8.88 -5.95 -17.09
CA LYS A 190 -8.48 -6.41 -15.75
C LYS A 190 -6.96 -6.53 -15.65
N ASN A 191 -6.32 -7.22 -16.58
CA ASN A 191 -4.86 -7.37 -16.60
C ASN A 191 -4.14 -6.03 -16.73
N LEU A 192 -4.69 -5.10 -17.52
CA LEU A 192 -4.17 -3.74 -17.66
C LEU A 192 -4.25 -2.97 -16.34
N TYR A 193 -5.38 -3.05 -15.63
CA TYR A 193 -5.54 -2.40 -14.33
C TYR A 193 -4.60 -3.00 -13.29
N ASP A 194 -4.46 -4.31 -13.26
CA ASP A 194 -3.52 -5.01 -12.39
C ASP A 194 -2.08 -4.53 -12.66
N LYS A 195 -1.65 -4.46 -13.93
CA LYS A 195 -0.31 -3.95 -14.31
C LYS A 195 -0.07 -2.48 -13.97
N LEU A 196 -1.10 -1.64 -14.11
CA LEU A 196 -1.02 -0.22 -13.78
C LEU A 196 -1.15 0.05 -12.28
N GLY A 197 -1.50 -0.97 -11.49
CA GLY A 197 -1.77 -0.84 -10.07
C GLY A 197 -2.98 0.04 -9.77
N VAL A 198 -4.02 -0.03 -10.61
CA VAL A 198 -5.24 0.79 -10.47
C VAL A 198 -6.48 -0.10 -10.39
N ASN A 199 -7.51 0.37 -9.69
CA ASN A 199 -8.68 -0.45 -9.39
C ASN A 199 -9.88 -0.20 -10.33
N ASN A 200 -9.82 0.81 -11.17
CA ASN A 200 -10.93 1.16 -12.06
C ASN A 200 -10.48 1.98 -13.27
N ARG A 201 -11.42 2.14 -14.21
CA ARG A 201 -11.23 2.89 -15.44
C ARG A 201 -10.78 4.34 -15.21
N ALA A 202 -11.43 5.04 -14.27
CA ALA A 202 -11.15 6.45 -14.03
C ALA A 202 -9.70 6.66 -13.53
N MET A 203 -9.22 5.77 -12.66
CA MET A 203 -7.82 5.78 -12.19
C MET A 203 -6.83 5.46 -13.31
N ALA A 204 -7.14 4.49 -14.19
CA ALA A 204 -6.29 4.18 -15.34
C ALA A 204 -6.14 5.36 -16.30
N VAL A 205 -7.25 6.05 -16.60
CA VAL A 205 -7.24 7.24 -17.44
C VAL A 205 -6.51 8.41 -16.78
N ALA A 206 -6.72 8.64 -15.49
CA ALA A 206 -6.02 9.68 -14.73
C ALA A 206 -4.50 9.45 -14.72
N LEU A 207 -4.06 8.21 -14.50
CA LEU A 207 -2.64 7.83 -14.57
C LEU A 207 -2.06 8.10 -15.97
N TYR A 208 -2.74 7.68 -17.02
CA TYR A 208 -2.32 7.92 -18.41
C TYR A 208 -2.15 9.41 -18.71
N MET A 209 -3.13 10.22 -18.32
CA MET A 209 -3.08 11.68 -18.51
C MET A 209 -1.94 12.34 -17.72
N SER A 210 -1.70 11.93 -16.48
CA SER A 210 -0.62 12.49 -15.65
C SER A 210 0.77 12.22 -16.22
N VAL A 211 0.99 11.01 -16.76
CA VAL A 211 2.29 10.64 -17.36
C VAL A 211 2.51 11.34 -18.71
N THR A 212 1.47 11.45 -19.55
CA THR A 212 1.57 12.10 -20.87
C THR A 212 1.70 13.61 -20.78
N GLN A 213 1.20 14.26 -19.72
CA GLN A 213 1.41 15.70 -19.47
C GLN A 213 2.82 16.03 -18.99
N ASN A 214 3.47 15.14 -18.24
CA ASN A 214 4.85 15.35 -17.77
C ASN A 214 5.94 15.11 -18.85
N GLN A 215 5.57 14.64 -20.02
CA GLN A 215 6.48 14.40 -21.15
C GLN A 215 6.44 15.53 -22.22
N ARG A 216 5.65 16.57 -21.98
CA ARG A 216 5.61 17.80 -22.79
C ARG A 216 6.28 18.95 -22.06
#